data_058154f1c04669f8845c89f659b10f76
#
_entry.id   058154f1c04669f8845c89f659b10f76
#
_cell.length_a   1.000
_cell.length_b   1.000
_cell.length_c   1.000
_cell.angle_alpha   90.00
_cell.angle_beta   90.00
_cell.angle_gamma   90.00
#
_symmetry.space_group_name_H-M   'P 1'
#
loop_
_entity.id
_entity.type
_entity.pdbx_description
1 polymer ?
#
loop_
_entity_poly.entity_id
_entity_poly.type
_entity_poly.pdbx_seq_one_letter_code
_entity_poly.pdbx_strand_id
1 'polypeptide(L)'
;MIYEYQNAPAAYPQLTSKGASELIGWGAISGMVAGEDGMVYAVNDSFYSYQPTIFTIDTKVTPAQIVSAVTVTRGGFAAQKLDLEGITLDGKGGYWLASEGRTDRLVPHALYHVNAKGQIKKEISLPAELLAVEKRFGFEGVTMIGDTLWMAVQREWKDDPENHVKLVSYNIDTKEWGAVHYPKADPQTGWVGLSEITAHGEYVYVIERDNQIGAKAVTKKIYRIPTADMVPAPLGGALPVVSKEEVRDLIPDLKSYGGYVVDKVEGLAITKDGEIFVVTDNDGVDDSSGETFFWSIGKM
;
A
#
# COMPACT_ATOMS: atom_id res chain seq x y z
N MET A 1 13.94 7.38 -13.45
CA MET A 1 14.41 8.65 -12.85
C MET A 1 13.69 8.78 -11.53
N ILE A 2 14.43 8.92 -10.44
CA ILE A 2 13.86 9.10 -9.11
C ILE A 2 13.50 10.56 -8.97
N TYR A 3 12.25 10.84 -8.63
CA TYR A 3 11.80 12.17 -8.31
C TYR A 3 11.77 12.29 -6.80
N GLU A 4 12.48 13.26 -6.28
CA GLU A 4 12.39 13.60 -4.90
C GLU A 4 11.22 14.55 -4.70
N TYR A 5 10.29 14.12 -3.86
CA TYR A 5 9.31 15.04 -3.35
C TYR A 5 9.92 15.77 -2.22
N GLN A 6 10.54 16.84 -2.49
CA GLN A 6 10.98 17.79 -1.50
C GLN A 6 11.45 17.21 -0.18
N ASN A 7 12.65 17.23 0.00
CA ASN A 7 13.47 16.48 0.86
C ASN A 7 13.51 16.85 2.29
N ALA A 8 12.83 17.82 2.69
CA ALA A 8 12.88 18.20 4.06
C ALA A 8 11.47 18.39 4.58
N PRO A 9 11.19 17.98 5.80
CA PRO A 9 9.88 18.21 6.40
C PRO A 9 9.44 19.64 6.34
N ALA A 10 10.34 20.57 6.51
CA ALA A 10 10.05 21.99 6.41
C ALA A 10 9.86 22.48 4.95
N ALA A 11 10.32 21.71 4.01
CA ALA A 11 10.12 21.96 2.59
C ALA A 11 9.11 21.01 1.98
N TYR A 12 8.61 20.13 2.82
CA TYR A 12 7.57 19.32 2.43
C TYR A 12 6.44 20.05 2.16
N PRO A 13 6.15 19.72 0.98
CA PRO A 13 5.34 20.58 0.24
C PRO A 13 4.14 20.72 0.98
N GLN A 14 4.21 21.54 1.05
CA GLN A 14 3.28 22.48 1.14
C GLN A 14 2.68 22.64 -0.19
N LEU A 15 1.95 21.63 -0.53
CA LEU A 15 1.25 21.60 -1.74
C LEU A 15 -0.01 22.41 -1.57
N THR A 16 -0.11 23.39 -2.38
CA THR A 16 -1.40 24.02 -2.63
C THR A 16 -2.13 23.16 -3.66
N SER A 17 -3.37 22.84 -3.41
CA SER A 17 -4.27 22.52 -4.50
C SER A 17 -4.33 23.72 -5.45
N LYS A 18 -4.50 23.48 -6.75
CA LYS A 18 -4.63 24.54 -7.75
C LYS A 18 -5.71 25.52 -7.33
N GLY A 19 -5.32 26.75 -7.00
CA GLY A 19 -6.21 27.80 -6.53
C GLY A 19 -6.49 27.86 -5.02
N ALA A 20 -5.89 27.00 -4.22
CA ALA A 20 -6.01 27.09 -2.77
C ALA A 20 -4.99 28.09 -2.20
N SER A 21 -5.43 28.84 -1.21
CA SER A 21 -4.58 29.74 -0.43
C SER A 21 -3.89 29.03 0.72
N GLU A 22 -4.27 27.78 1.01
CA GLU A 22 -3.77 27.01 2.13
C GLU A 22 -2.82 25.91 1.66
N LEU A 23 -1.81 25.69 2.47
CA LEU A 23 -0.80 24.66 2.22
C LEU A 23 -1.35 23.31 2.65
N ILE A 24 -1.17 22.29 1.79
CA ILE A 24 -1.49 20.89 2.12
C ILE A 24 -0.25 20.26 2.73
N GLY A 25 -0.30 19.92 4.01
CA GLY A 25 0.72 19.08 4.63
C GLY A 25 0.56 17.63 4.17
N TRP A 26 1.67 16.93 3.95
CA TRP A 26 1.67 15.51 3.58
C TRP A 26 2.94 14.80 4.10
N GLY A 27 2.91 13.50 4.12
CA GLY A 27 4.00 12.62 4.54
C GLY A 27 3.47 11.23 4.79
N ALA A 28 4.34 10.29 5.11
CA ALA A 28 4.00 8.91 5.44
C ALA A 28 3.08 8.27 4.39
N ILE A 29 3.41 8.45 3.11
CA ILE A 29 2.64 7.85 2.01
C ILE A 29 2.94 6.37 1.97
N SER A 30 1.89 5.56 2.14
CA SER A 30 1.97 4.12 2.12
C SER A 30 1.37 3.53 0.83
N GLY A 31 0.08 3.33 0.72
CA GLY A 31 -0.52 2.70 -0.46
C GLY A 31 -0.83 3.65 -1.61
N MET A 32 -0.79 3.13 -2.85
CA MET A 32 -1.11 3.89 -4.06
C MET A 32 -1.96 3.12 -5.06
N VAL A 33 -2.76 3.85 -5.85
CA VAL A 33 -3.46 3.33 -7.02
C VAL A 33 -3.49 4.35 -8.15
N ALA A 34 -3.31 3.92 -9.40
CA ALA A 34 -3.47 4.78 -10.56
C ALA A 34 -4.95 4.93 -10.94
N GLY A 35 -5.37 6.15 -11.19
CA GLY A 35 -6.69 6.47 -11.73
C GLY A 35 -6.75 6.40 -13.25
N GLU A 36 -7.95 6.29 -13.79
CA GLU A 36 -8.16 6.34 -15.26
C GLU A 36 -7.91 7.72 -15.87
N ASP A 37 -7.92 8.76 -15.04
CA ASP A 37 -7.61 10.14 -15.40
C ASP A 37 -6.10 10.42 -15.53
N GLY A 38 -5.27 9.41 -15.23
CA GLY A 38 -3.81 9.51 -15.23
C GLY A 38 -3.25 10.19 -13.98
N MET A 39 -4.07 10.36 -12.94
CA MET A 39 -3.61 10.72 -11.61
C MET A 39 -3.27 9.46 -10.82
N VAL A 40 -2.47 9.63 -9.77
CA VAL A 40 -2.24 8.60 -8.77
C VAL A 40 -2.92 9.02 -7.48
N TYR A 41 -3.67 8.12 -6.87
CA TYR A 41 -4.27 8.30 -5.56
C TYR A 41 -3.45 7.56 -4.52
N ALA A 42 -3.20 8.19 -3.38
CA ALA A 42 -2.38 7.65 -2.32
C ALA A 42 -3.02 7.87 -0.95
N VAL A 43 -2.69 7.02 -0.01
CA VAL A 43 -3.06 7.19 1.41
C VAL A 43 -1.81 7.37 2.26
N ASN A 44 -1.98 7.93 3.45
CA ASN A 44 -0.94 7.99 4.47
C ASN A 44 -1.25 7.04 5.62
N ASP A 45 -0.20 6.54 6.27
CA ASP A 45 -0.32 5.76 7.48
C ASP A 45 -0.78 6.59 8.69
N SER A 46 -0.96 5.97 9.84
CA SER A 46 -1.41 6.64 11.08
C SER A 46 -0.37 7.58 11.67
N PHE A 47 0.86 7.52 11.19
CA PHE A 47 1.97 8.25 11.75
C PHE A 47 1.87 9.75 11.50
N TYR A 48 1.31 10.13 10.34
CA TYR A 48 1.15 11.54 9.99
C TYR A 48 -0.04 12.17 10.66
N SER A 49 0.14 12.69 11.88
CA SER A 49 -0.86 13.47 12.64
C SER A 49 -2.19 12.74 12.90
N TYR A 50 -2.25 11.42 12.73
CA TYR A 50 -3.48 10.62 12.84
C TYR A 50 -4.65 11.16 11.99
N GLN A 51 -4.34 11.81 10.88
CA GLN A 51 -5.35 12.31 9.94
C GLN A 51 -5.33 11.45 8.67
N PRO A 52 -6.17 10.42 8.57
CA PRO A 52 -6.23 9.59 7.40
C PRO A 52 -6.67 10.42 6.20
N THR A 53 -5.86 10.43 5.17
CA THR A 53 -6.02 11.31 4.02
C THR A 53 -5.85 10.54 2.72
N ILE A 54 -6.67 10.88 1.72
CA ILE A 54 -6.47 10.45 0.34
C ILE A 54 -5.88 11.63 -0.42
N PHE A 55 -4.68 11.45 -0.94
CA PHE A 55 -3.98 12.41 -1.79
C PHE A 55 -4.23 12.13 -3.25
N THR A 56 -4.30 13.17 -4.07
CA THR A 56 -4.26 13.06 -5.53
C THR A 56 -2.95 13.61 -6.03
N ILE A 57 -2.22 12.82 -6.79
CA ILE A 57 -0.88 13.15 -7.30
C ILE A 57 -0.96 13.30 -8.82
N ASP A 58 -0.55 14.45 -9.33
CA ASP A 58 -0.37 14.69 -10.77
C ASP A 58 1.03 14.23 -11.17
N THR A 59 1.09 13.16 -11.95
CA THR A 59 2.32 12.57 -12.46
C THR A 59 2.76 13.13 -13.82
N LYS A 60 1.95 14.01 -14.43
CA LYS A 60 2.24 14.63 -15.74
C LYS A 60 3.22 15.79 -15.63
N VAL A 61 3.48 16.24 -14.43
CA VAL A 61 4.46 17.31 -14.13
C VAL A 61 5.70 16.72 -13.46
N THR A 62 6.83 17.39 -13.58
CA THR A 62 8.10 16.97 -12.98
C THR A 62 8.69 18.07 -12.13
N PRO A 63 8.93 17.85 -10.83
CA PRO A 63 8.54 16.67 -10.06
C PRO A 63 7.02 16.50 -10.02
N ALA A 64 6.54 15.27 -9.80
CA ALA A 64 5.12 15.03 -9.62
C ALA A 64 4.58 15.82 -8.41
N GLN A 65 3.31 16.21 -8.45
CA GLN A 65 2.73 17.11 -7.44
C GLN A 65 1.46 16.54 -6.82
N ILE A 66 1.35 16.65 -5.51
CA ILE A 66 0.07 16.46 -4.84
C ILE A 66 -0.81 17.68 -5.14
N VAL A 67 -1.93 17.47 -5.75
CA VAL A 67 -2.84 18.55 -6.18
C VAL A 67 -4.13 18.60 -5.37
N SER A 68 -4.40 17.59 -4.56
CA SER A 68 -5.56 17.52 -3.68
C SER A 68 -5.29 16.62 -2.48
N ALA A 69 -5.98 16.90 -1.38
CA ALA A 69 -6.03 16.08 -0.19
C ALA A 69 -7.45 16.03 0.35
N VAL A 70 -7.95 14.83 0.61
CA VAL A 70 -9.29 14.60 1.12
C VAL A 70 -9.20 13.79 2.41
N THR A 71 -9.62 14.37 3.53
CA THR A 71 -9.64 13.66 4.81
C THR A 71 -10.69 12.55 4.80
N VAL A 72 -10.29 11.35 5.23
CA VAL A 72 -11.24 10.25 5.45
C VAL A 72 -12.05 10.53 6.70
N THR A 73 -13.38 10.52 6.56
CA THR A 73 -14.29 10.94 7.63
C THR A 73 -15.29 9.85 8.01
N ARG A 74 -15.61 9.80 9.30
CA ARG A 74 -16.67 8.97 9.89
C ARG A 74 -17.66 9.89 10.60
N GLY A 75 -18.92 9.87 10.18
CA GLY A 75 -19.96 10.73 10.77
C GLY A 75 -19.69 12.23 10.65
N GLY A 76 -18.93 12.67 9.65
CA GLY A 76 -18.59 14.10 9.42
C GLY A 76 -17.34 14.59 10.14
N PHE A 77 -16.64 13.73 10.88
CA PHE A 77 -15.37 14.03 11.56
C PHE A 77 -14.24 13.20 10.98
N ALA A 78 -12.99 13.67 11.12
CA ALA A 78 -11.82 12.85 10.75
C ALA A 78 -11.89 11.49 11.44
N ALA A 79 -11.81 10.43 10.65
CA ALA A 79 -11.92 9.07 11.16
C ALA A 79 -10.73 8.76 12.08
N GLN A 80 -11.01 8.18 13.23
CA GLN A 80 -10.00 7.80 14.21
C GLN A 80 -9.76 6.29 14.16
N LYS A 81 -8.60 5.85 14.64
CA LYS A 81 -8.22 4.43 14.71
C LYS A 81 -8.15 3.76 13.33
N LEU A 82 -7.63 4.47 12.36
CA LEU A 82 -7.23 3.95 11.06
C LEU A 82 -5.72 4.04 10.92
N ASP A 83 -5.15 3.02 10.33
CA ASP A 83 -3.75 2.93 9.92
C ASP A 83 -3.77 2.52 8.45
N LEU A 84 -3.87 3.51 7.56
CA LEU A 84 -4.15 3.25 6.16
C LEU A 84 -2.87 2.86 5.42
N GLU A 85 -2.87 1.65 4.88
CA GLU A 85 -1.74 1.08 4.16
C GLU A 85 -2.07 0.71 2.71
N GLY A 86 -3.33 0.73 2.33
CA GLY A 86 -3.73 0.37 0.97
C GLY A 86 -4.93 1.14 0.46
N ILE A 87 -4.96 1.37 -0.85
CA ILE A 87 -6.04 2.02 -1.57
C ILE A 87 -6.27 1.37 -2.93
N THR A 88 -7.54 1.16 -3.31
CA THR A 88 -7.92 0.81 -4.68
C THR A 88 -9.21 1.50 -5.08
N LEU A 89 -9.44 1.64 -6.38
CA LEU A 89 -10.67 2.24 -6.91
C LEU A 89 -11.86 1.28 -6.75
N ASP A 90 -13.05 1.81 -6.47
CA ASP A 90 -14.28 1.03 -6.42
C ASP A 90 -14.99 0.89 -7.78
N GLY A 91 -14.42 1.49 -8.84
CA GLY A 91 -15.02 1.55 -10.18
C GLY A 91 -16.28 2.41 -10.28
N LYS A 92 -16.65 3.14 -9.22
CA LYS A 92 -17.87 3.97 -9.14
C LYS A 92 -17.58 5.40 -8.65
N GLY A 93 -16.29 5.77 -8.64
CA GLY A 93 -15.80 7.08 -8.23
C GLY A 93 -15.49 7.20 -6.75
N GLY A 94 -15.45 6.10 -6.02
CA GLY A 94 -14.98 5.99 -4.64
C GLY A 94 -13.78 5.06 -4.54
N TYR A 95 -13.47 4.67 -3.31
CA TYR A 95 -12.29 3.87 -2.99
C TYR A 95 -12.58 2.78 -1.98
N TRP A 96 -11.81 1.70 -2.05
CA TRP A 96 -11.62 0.77 -0.96
C TRP A 96 -10.27 1.04 -0.33
N LEU A 97 -10.24 1.15 0.99
CA LEU A 97 -9.05 1.38 1.79
C LEU A 97 -8.81 0.17 2.69
N ALA A 98 -7.55 -0.21 2.85
CA ALA A 98 -7.14 -1.22 3.82
C ALA A 98 -6.42 -0.53 4.98
N SER A 99 -6.73 -0.98 6.20
CA SER A 99 -6.09 -0.49 7.42
C SER A 99 -5.33 -1.63 8.09
N GLU A 100 -4.04 -1.40 8.34
CA GLU A 100 -3.24 -2.26 9.19
C GLU A 100 -3.75 -2.17 10.62
N GLY A 101 -3.95 -3.34 11.26
CA GLY A 101 -4.42 -3.37 12.62
C GLY A 101 -3.29 -3.35 13.64
N ARG A 102 -3.60 -2.73 14.75
CA ARG A 102 -2.79 -2.78 15.97
C ARG A 102 -3.69 -3.07 17.15
N THR A 103 -3.99 -4.33 17.36
CA THR A 103 -4.92 -4.79 18.40
C THR A 103 -4.50 -4.31 19.78
N ASP A 104 -3.19 -4.24 20.07
CA ASP A 104 -2.63 -3.67 21.30
C ASP A 104 -2.95 -2.18 21.50
N ARG A 105 -3.26 -1.45 20.42
CA ARG A 105 -3.65 -0.03 20.42
C ARG A 105 -5.12 0.20 20.05
N LEU A 106 -5.89 -0.86 19.95
CA LEU A 106 -7.31 -0.82 19.54
C LEU A 106 -7.50 -0.19 18.15
N VAL A 107 -6.56 -0.45 17.24
CA VAL A 107 -6.70 -0.16 15.80
C VAL A 107 -7.12 -1.46 15.12
N PRO A 108 -8.29 -1.54 14.49
CA PRO A 108 -8.73 -2.78 13.86
C PRO A 108 -8.06 -3.00 12.51
N HIS A 109 -7.75 -4.26 12.18
CA HIS A 109 -7.57 -4.65 10.79
C HIS A 109 -8.94 -4.57 10.12
N ALA A 110 -9.07 -3.78 9.08
CA ALA A 110 -10.35 -3.55 8.45
C ALA A 110 -10.25 -3.05 7.01
N LEU A 111 -11.35 -3.18 6.28
CA LEU A 111 -11.56 -2.54 4.99
C LEU A 111 -12.61 -1.45 5.12
N TYR A 112 -12.37 -0.34 4.44
CA TYR A 112 -13.28 0.80 4.41
C TYR A 112 -13.67 1.13 2.99
N HIS A 113 -14.97 1.14 2.71
CA HIS A 113 -15.49 1.71 1.46
C HIS A 113 -15.78 3.19 1.69
N VAL A 114 -15.15 4.04 0.91
CA VAL A 114 -15.31 5.50 0.99
C VAL A 114 -15.73 6.08 -0.35
N ASN A 115 -16.52 7.15 -0.32
CA ASN A 115 -16.85 7.87 -1.55
C ASN A 115 -15.74 8.88 -1.93
N ALA A 116 -15.88 9.53 -3.09
CA ALA A 116 -14.93 10.53 -3.58
C ALA A 116 -14.67 11.72 -2.63
N LYS A 117 -15.53 11.90 -1.63
CA LYS A 117 -15.38 12.95 -0.59
C LYS A 117 -14.70 12.44 0.67
N GLY A 118 -14.15 11.23 0.65
CA GLY A 118 -13.52 10.60 1.81
C GLY A 118 -14.49 10.10 2.90
N GLN A 119 -15.80 10.11 2.65
CA GLN A 119 -16.77 9.69 3.65
C GLN A 119 -16.87 8.17 3.68
N ILE A 120 -16.62 7.57 4.83
CA ILE A 120 -16.81 6.12 5.05
C ILE A 120 -18.29 5.78 4.88
N LYS A 121 -18.56 4.85 3.98
CA LYS A 121 -19.90 4.31 3.69
C LYS A 121 -20.07 2.91 4.23
N LYS A 122 -18.98 2.15 4.36
CA LYS A 122 -19.00 0.78 4.86
C LYS A 122 -17.69 0.46 5.56
N GLU A 123 -17.79 -0.28 6.63
CA GLU A 123 -16.64 -0.83 7.37
C GLU A 123 -16.79 -2.34 7.41
N ILE A 124 -15.71 -3.06 7.14
CA ILE A 124 -15.68 -4.52 7.11
C ILE A 124 -14.55 -4.97 8.03
N SER A 125 -14.91 -5.59 9.13
CA SER A 125 -13.97 -6.18 10.09
C SER A 125 -13.54 -7.57 9.64
N LEU A 126 -12.41 -8.04 10.15
CA LEU A 126 -11.97 -9.41 9.94
C LEU A 126 -13.00 -10.44 10.45
N PRO A 127 -13.13 -11.58 9.77
CA PRO A 127 -13.92 -12.70 10.26
C PRO A 127 -13.21 -13.39 11.45
N ALA A 128 -13.96 -14.21 12.18
CA ALA A 128 -13.46 -14.84 13.40
C ALA A 128 -12.20 -15.69 13.17
N GLU A 129 -12.12 -16.35 12.03
CA GLU A 129 -10.97 -17.20 11.64
C GLU A 129 -9.68 -16.40 11.55
N LEU A 130 -9.72 -15.20 10.97
CA LEU A 130 -8.55 -14.31 10.88
C LEU A 130 -8.26 -13.63 12.22
N LEU A 131 -9.30 -13.21 12.97
CA LEU A 131 -9.14 -12.63 14.31
C LEU A 131 -8.46 -13.59 15.30
N ALA A 132 -8.66 -14.88 15.16
CA ALA A 132 -8.04 -15.89 16.04
C ALA A 132 -6.51 -16.02 15.83
N VAL A 133 -6.03 -15.68 14.64
CA VAL A 133 -4.63 -15.90 14.24
C VAL A 133 -3.85 -14.63 13.98
N GLU A 134 -4.54 -13.50 13.84
CA GLU A 134 -3.92 -12.22 13.50
C GLU A 134 -2.83 -11.83 14.52
N LYS A 135 -1.91 -11.05 14.02
CA LYS A 135 -0.91 -10.32 14.76
C LYS A 135 -0.90 -8.88 14.23
N ARG A 136 -0.08 -8.01 14.83
CA ARG A 136 0.41 -6.82 14.16
C ARG A 136 1.02 -7.19 12.79
N PHE A 137 1.22 -6.26 11.90
CA PHE A 137 1.74 -6.46 10.55
C PHE A 137 0.69 -7.12 9.64
N GLY A 138 -0.41 -6.40 9.49
CA GLY A 138 -1.59 -6.84 8.74
C GLY A 138 -1.61 -6.37 7.30
N PHE A 139 -2.69 -5.70 6.92
CA PHE A 139 -2.93 -5.31 5.54
C PHE A 139 -2.05 -4.12 5.12
N GLU A 140 -1.15 -4.35 4.18
CA GLU A 140 -0.22 -3.36 3.63
C GLU A 140 -0.60 -2.85 2.24
N GLY A 141 -1.64 -3.36 1.68
CA GLY A 141 -2.15 -2.94 0.38
C GLY A 141 -3.49 -3.58 0.09
N VAL A 142 -4.20 -3.03 -0.88
CA VAL A 142 -5.46 -3.59 -1.36
C VAL A 142 -5.61 -3.35 -2.86
N THR A 143 -6.05 -4.38 -3.57
CA THR A 143 -6.44 -4.30 -4.97
C THR A 143 -7.76 -4.99 -5.23
N MET A 144 -8.39 -4.74 -6.37
CA MET A 144 -9.65 -5.36 -6.74
C MET A 144 -9.52 -6.14 -8.05
N ILE A 145 -9.97 -7.39 -8.03
CA ILE A 145 -10.06 -8.26 -9.22
C ILE A 145 -11.51 -8.71 -9.34
N GLY A 146 -12.21 -8.21 -10.36
CA GLY A 146 -13.66 -8.39 -10.44
C GLY A 146 -14.35 -7.84 -9.20
N ASP A 147 -15.16 -8.67 -8.53
CA ASP A 147 -15.87 -8.30 -7.30
C ASP A 147 -15.13 -8.73 -6.03
N THR A 148 -13.86 -9.03 -6.12
CA THR A 148 -13.04 -9.52 -5.00
C THR A 148 -11.92 -8.55 -4.68
N LEU A 149 -11.89 -8.09 -3.44
CA LEU A 149 -10.78 -7.35 -2.87
C LEU A 149 -9.71 -8.34 -2.42
N TRP A 150 -8.45 -8.00 -2.70
CA TRP A 150 -7.28 -8.75 -2.28
C TRP A 150 -6.35 -7.86 -1.47
N MET A 151 -5.96 -8.32 -0.29
CA MET A 151 -5.09 -7.62 0.64
C MET A 151 -3.80 -8.40 0.88
N ALA A 152 -2.67 -7.73 0.79
CA ALA A 152 -1.39 -8.30 1.18
C ALA A 152 -1.21 -8.22 2.70
N VAL A 153 -0.93 -9.32 3.36
CA VAL A 153 -0.52 -9.34 4.77
C VAL A 153 1.00 -9.16 4.82
N GLN A 154 1.48 -8.22 5.62
CA GLN A 154 2.91 -7.88 5.66
C GLN A 154 3.77 -9.06 6.09
N ARG A 155 3.42 -9.70 7.20
CA ARG A 155 4.22 -10.76 7.82
C ARG A 155 3.33 -11.91 8.30
N GLU A 156 3.97 -13.04 8.59
CA GLU A 156 3.28 -14.25 9.00
C GLU A 156 2.41 -14.06 10.23
N TRP A 157 1.17 -14.49 10.16
CA TRP A 157 0.29 -14.65 11.31
C TRP A 157 0.50 -16.03 11.96
N LYS A 158 -0.22 -16.31 13.05
CA LYS A 158 0.05 -17.47 13.90
C LYS A 158 -0.09 -18.84 13.21
N ASP A 159 -0.89 -18.90 12.18
CA ASP A 159 -1.22 -20.12 11.42
C ASP A 159 -0.46 -20.25 10.08
N ASP A 160 0.33 -19.23 9.74
CA ASP A 160 1.10 -19.25 8.49
C ASP A 160 2.36 -20.13 8.62
N PRO A 161 2.68 -20.93 7.58
CA PRO A 161 3.97 -21.57 7.49
C PRO A 161 5.12 -20.56 7.44
N GLU A 162 6.31 -20.98 7.81
CA GLU A 162 7.50 -20.16 7.71
C GLU A 162 7.69 -19.63 6.27
N ASN A 163 8.03 -18.35 6.16
CA ASN A 163 8.22 -17.65 4.89
C ASN A 163 6.99 -17.65 3.95
N HIS A 164 5.80 -17.83 4.50
CA HIS A 164 4.56 -17.69 3.75
C HIS A 164 3.66 -16.69 4.45
N VAL A 165 3.10 -15.77 3.68
CA VAL A 165 2.08 -14.84 4.18
C VAL A 165 0.79 -14.98 3.39
N LYS A 166 -0.31 -14.56 3.98
CA LYS A 166 -1.59 -14.59 3.29
C LYS A 166 -1.72 -13.42 2.32
N LEU A 167 -2.22 -13.70 1.12
CA LEU A 167 -3.00 -12.74 0.36
C LEU A 167 -4.46 -13.06 0.67
N VAL A 168 -5.10 -12.19 1.43
CA VAL A 168 -6.48 -12.38 1.91
C VAL A 168 -7.46 -11.83 0.89
N SER A 169 -8.53 -12.54 0.64
CA SER A 169 -9.60 -12.11 -0.26
C SER A 169 -10.91 -11.83 0.48
N TYR A 170 -11.66 -10.85 -0.02
CA TYR A 170 -13.03 -10.58 0.38
C TYR A 170 -13.88 -10.29 -0.84
N ASN A 171 -14.87 -11.13 -1.11
CA ASN A 171 -15.81 -10.88 -2.19
C ASN A 171 -16.90 -9.89 -1.73
N ILE A 172 -17.03 -8.77 -2.43
CA ILE A 172 -17.93 -7.68 -2.04
C ILE A 172 -19.41 -8.00 -2.21
N ASP A 173 -19.75 -9.00 -3.02
CA ASP A 173 -21.12 -9.41 -3.29
C ASP A 173 -21.56 -10.56 -2.36
N THR A 174 -20.79 -11.67 -2.34
CA THR A 174 -21.11 -12.84 -1.53
C THR A 174 -20.75 -12.67 -0.05
N LYS A 175 -19.86 -11.73 0.30
CA LYS A 175 -19.31 -11.48 1.64
C LYS A 175 -18.39 -12.61 2.13
N GLU A 176 -17.94 -13.45 1.24
CA GLU A 176 -17.08 -14.57 1.58
C GLU A 176 -15.62 -14.10 1.68
N TRP A 177 -14.94 -14.64 2.70
CA TRP A 177 -13.51 -14.48 2.91
C TRP A 177 -12.77 -15.74 2.47
N GLY A 178 -11.57 -15.56 1.97
CA GLY A 178 -10.66 -16.64 1.61
C GLY A 178 -9.22 -16.13 1.59
N ALA A 179 -8.30 -16.98 1.21
CA ALA A 179 -6.91 -16.59 1.07
C ALA A 179 -6.14 -17.56 0.15
N VAL A 180 -4.97 -17.09 -0.26
CA VAL A 180 -3.87 -17.91 -0.80
C VAL A 180 -2.60 -17.60 0.00
N HIS A 181 -1.60 -18.47 -0.05
CA HIS A 181 -0.27 -18.19 0.49
C HIS A 181 0.65 -17.62 -0.59
N TYR A 182 1.36 -16.56 -0.22
CA TYR A 182 2.47 -15.98 -0.98
C TYR A 182 3.79 -16.43 -0.36
N PRO A 183 4.69 -17.09 -1.13
CA PRO A 183 5.99 -17.52 -0.64
C PRO A 183 6.96 -16.34 -0.67
N LYS A 184 7.37 -15.83 0.51
CA LYS A 184 8.36 -14.76 0.63
C LYS A 184 9.79 -15.30 0.45
N ALA A 185 10.73 -14.38 0.19
CA ALA A 185 12.15 -14.69 0.32
C ALA A 185 12.55 -14.89 1.79
N ASP A 186 13.56 -15.73 1.99
CA ASP A 186 14.20 -15.86 3.30
C ASP A 186 14.94 -14.57 3.66
N PRO A 187 14.74 -14.01 4.86
CA PRO A 187 15.47 -12.84 5.28
C PRO A 187 16.95 -13.18 5.51
N GLN A 188 17.84 -12.40 4.90
CA GLN A 188 19.27 -12.51 5.20
C GLN A 188 19.60 -11.90 6.58
N THR A 189 18.95 -10.80 6.90
CA THR A 189 18.98 -10.12 8.19
C THR A 189 17.63 -9.43 8.42
N GLY A 190 17.23 -9.31 9.69
CA GLY A 190 15.95 -8.69 10.02
C GLY A 190 14.75 -9.52 9.57
N TRP A 191 13.85 -8.93 8.79
CA TRP A 191 12.67 -9.61 8.26
C TRP A 191 12.39 -9.16 6.82
N VAL A 192 11.66 -9.98 6.10
CA VAL A 192 11.08 -9.67 4.79
C VAL A 192 9.57 -9.68 4.91
N GLY A 193 8.92 -8.71 4.29
CA GLY A 193 7.47 -8.55 4.26
C GLY A 193 6.95 -8.02 2.94
N LEU A 194 5.63 -8.03 2.81
CA LEU A 194 4.94 -7.38 1.70
C LEU A 194 4.57 -5.97 2.11
N SER A 195 4.59 -5.03 1.18
CA SER A 195 4.19 -3.65 1.44
C SER A 195 3.25 -3.04 0.41
N GLU A 196 2.90 -3.74 -0.64
CA GLU A 196 1.85 -3.30 -1.57
C GLU A 196 1.34 -4.48 -2.40
N ILE A 197 0.10 -4.35 -2.90
CA ILE A 197 -0.50 -5.24 -3.89
C ILE A 197 -1.32 -4.44 -4.90
N THR A 198 -1.08 -4.63 -6.18
CA THR A 198 -1.80 -3.92 -7.26
C THR A 198 -2.07 -4.85 -8.44
N ALA A 199 -3.31 -4.90 -8.92
CA ALA A 199 -3.68 -5.67 -10.10
C ALA A 199 -3.55 -4.81 -11.36
N HIS A 200 -2.94 -5.38 -12.40
CA HIS A 200 -2.86 -4.76 -13.72
C HIS A 200 -2.80 -5.83 -14.82
N GLY A 201 -3.71 -5.75 -15.78
CA GLY A 201 -3.80 -6.73 -16.86
C GLY A 201 -4.06 -8.14 -16.33
N GLU A 202 -3.23 -9.10 -16.73
CA GLU A 202 -3.34 -10.51 -16.33
C GLU A 202 -2.50 -10.86 -15.08
N TYR A 203 -1.99 -9.84 -14.37
CA TYR A 203 -1.11 -10.04 -13.24
C TYR A 203 -1.51 -9.21 -12.02
N VAL A 204 -1.11 -9.72 -10.87
CA VAL A 204 -1.07 -8.98 -9.60
C VAL A 204 0.39 -8.73 -9.25
N TYR A 205 0.72 -7.49 -8.95
CA TYR A 205 2.07 -7.05 -8.59
C TYR A 205 2.15 -6.82 -7.09
N VAL A 206 3.25 -7.23 -6.51
CA VAL A 206 3.49 -7.16 -5.06
C VAL A 206 4.87 -6.56 -4.82
N ILE A 207 4.98 -5.62 -3.89
CA ILE A 207 6.27 -5.21 -3.34
C ILE A 207 6.65 -6.15 -2.19
N GLU A 208 7.83 -6.75 -2.30
CA GLU A 208 8.46 -7.54 -1.26
C GLU A 208 9.74 -6.83 -0.81
N ARG A 209 9.84 -6.51 0.48
CA ARG A 209 10.99 -5.80 1.02
C ARG A 209 11.49 -6.35 2.33
N ASP A 210 12.80 -6.22 2.57
CA ASP A 210 13.39 -6.33 3.90
C ASP A 210 13.25 -5.00 4.68
N ASN A 211 13.50 -5.04 5.98
CA ASN A 211 13.55 -3.86 6.85
C ASN A 211 14.97 -3.30 7.01
N GLN A 212 15.81 -3.46 6.02
CA GLN A 212 17.19 -3.02 6.06
C GLN A 212 17.41 -1.74 5.27
N ILE A 213 18.45 -0.99 5.63
CA ILE A 213 18.84 0.27 5.03
C ILE A 213 20.28 0.22 4.51
N GLY A 214 20.61 1.11 3.59
CA GLY A 214 21.96 1.27 3.07
C GLY A 214 22.52 -0.02 2.47
N ALA A 215 23.74 -0.36 2.86
CA ALA A 215 24.43 -1.54 2.33
C ALA A 215 23.90 -2.87 2.84
N LYS A 216 23.05 -2.87 3.87
CA LYS A 216 22.43 -4.08 4.41
C LYS A 216 21.13 -4.46 3.69
N ALA A 217 20.52 -3.54 2.96
CA ALA A 217 19.33 -3.81 2.18
C ALA A 217 19.66 -4.74 1.01
N VAL A 218 18.95 -5.85 0.92
CA VAL A 218 19.15 -6.89 -0.12
C VAL A 218 17.87 -7.26 -0.85
N THR A 219 16.70 -6.93 -0.28
CA THR A 219 15.39 -7.25 -0.86
C THR A 219 14.52 -5.99 -0.90
N LYS A 220 14.40 -5.38 -2.05
CA LYS A 220 13.44 -4.32 -2.39
C LYS A 220 12.98 -4.63 -3.80
N LYS A 221 11.97 -5.48 -3.96
CA LYS A 221 11.65 -6.07 -5.26
C LYS A 221 10.17 -6.02 -5.58
N ILE A 222 9.87 -5.91 -6.86
CA ILE A 222 8.53 -6.11 -7.39
C ILE A 222 8.45 -7.53 -7.96
N TYR A 223 7.48 -8.28 -7.51
CA TYR A 223 7.08 -9.57 -8.07
C TYR A 223 5.72 -9.47 -8.73
N ARG A 224 5.43 -10.38 -9.66
CA ARG A 224 4.09 -10.56 -10.22
C ARG A 224 3.59 -11.98 -10.06
N ILE A 225 2.28 -12.10 -9.96
CA ILE A 225 1.52 -13.34 -9.81
C ILE A 225 0.50 -13.35 -10.94
N PRO A 226 0.35 -14.43 -11.72
CA PRO A 226 -0.77 -14.53 -12.66
C PRO A 226 -2.12 -14.41 -11.93
N THR A 227 -3.04 -13.61 -12.44
CA THR A 227 -4.39 -13.51 -11.84
C THR A 227 -5.12 -14.83 -11.82
N ALA A 228 -4.76 -15.76 -12.72
CA ALA A 228 -5.29 -17.12 -12.74
C ALA A 228 -4.92 -17.95 -11.50
N ASP A 229 -3.83 -17.59 -10.80
CA ASP A 229 -3.41 -18.23 -9.55
C ASP A 229 -4.12 -17.65 -8.32
N MET A 230 -4.80 -16.50 -8.47
CA MET A 230 -5.53 -15.83 -7.40
C MET A 230 -6.90 -16.51 -7.17
N VAL A 231 -6.87 -17.79 -6.81
CA VAL A 231 -8.06 -18.61 -6.52
C VAL A 231 -8.09 -18.90 -5.01
N PRO A 232 -8.93 -18.18 -4.24
CA PRO A 232 -8.89 -18.30 -2.80
C PRO A 232 -9.48 -19.63 -2.31
N ALA A 233 -8.86 -20.20 -1.29
CA ALA A 233 -9.46 -21.27 -0.50
C ALA A 233 -10.14 -20.70 0.76
N PRO A 234 -11.12 -21.41 1.33
CA PRO A 234 -11.74 -21.04 2.59
C PRO A 234 -10.72 -20.95 3.73
N LEU A 235 -10.93 -20.01 4.63
CA LEU A 235 -10.09 -19.80 5.80
C LEU A 235 -10.13 -21.00 6.76
N GLY A 236 -9.07 -21.17 7.55
CA GLY A 236 -8.97 -22.25 8.56
C GLY A 236 -8.57 -23.61 8.00
N GLY A 237 -8.32 -23.71 6.69
CA GLY A 237 -7.83 -24.91 6.01
C GLY A 237 -6.47 -24.70 5.35
N ALA A 238 -6.04 -25.69 4.57
CA ALA A 238 -4.85 -25.56 3.74
C ALA A 238 -5.10 -24.53 2.63
N LEU A 239 -4.19 -23.58 2.48
CA LEU A 239 -4.26 -22.55 1.46
C LEU A 239 -3.37 -22.91 0.27
N PRO A 240 -3.83 -22.68 -0.98
CA PRO A 240 -2.98 -22.84 -2.16
C PRO A 240 -1.84 -21.82 -2.14
N VAL A 241 -0.68 -22.23 -2.63
CA VAL A 241 0.50 -21.35 -2.75
C VAL A 241 0.56 -20.83 -4.17
N VAL A 242 0.61 -19.50 -4.32
CA VAL A 242 0.74 -18.86 -5.64
C VAL A 242 2.17 -18.96 -6.17
N SER A 243 2.32 -18.92 -7.49
CA SER A 243 3.62 -18.73 -8.14
C SER A 243 3.96 -17.25 -8.22
N LYS A 244 5.24 -16.91 -8.16
CA LYS A 244 5.69 -15.52 -8.35
C LYS A 244 6.88 -15.44 -9.30
N GLU A 245 6.95 -14.35 -10.03
CA GLU A 245 8.06 -14.01 -10.91
C GLU A 245 8.61 -12.63 -10.55
N GLU A 246 9.94 -12.51 -10.46
CA GLU A 246 10.59 -11.21 -10.21
C GLU A 246 10.46 -10.31 -11.45
N VAL A 247 9.96 -9.11 -11.25
CA VAL A 247 9.82 -8.08 -12.29
C VAL A 247 10.94 -7.08 -12.22
N ARG A 248 11.27 -6.59 -11.02
CA ARG A 248 12.26 -5.53 -10.82
C ARG A 248 12.92 -5.62 -9.47
N ASP A 249 14.23 -5.48 -9.44
CA ASP A 249 15.00 -5.13 -8.24
C ASP A 249 15.08 -3.59 -8.15
N LEU A 250 14.55 -3.01 -7.07
CA LEU A 250 14.51 -1.56 -6.86
C LEU A 250 15.76 -1.01 -6.16
N ILE A 251 16.65 -1.87 -5.66
CA ILE A 251 17.89 -1.42 -5.01
C ILE A 251 18.77 -0.58 -5.94
N PRO A 252 18.97 -0.94 -7.22
CA PRO A 252 19.69 -0.08 -8.15
C PRO A 252 19.04 1.28 -8.36
N ASP A 253 17.71 1.34 -8.41
CA ASP A 253 16.97 2.59 -8.55
C ASP A 253 17.20 3.48 -7.33
N LEU A 254 17.01 2.95 -6.12
CA LEU A 254 17.24 3.67 -4.87
C LEU A 254 18.69 4.16 -4.72
N LYS A 255 19.65 3.34 -5.10
CA LYS A 255 21.08 3.71 -5.10
C LYS A 255 21.43 4.80 -6.11
N SER A 256 20.68 4.93 -7.19
CA SER A 256 20.96 5.95 -8.21
C SER A 256 20.76 7.38 -7.71
N TYR A 257 20.00 7.53 -6.63
CA TYR A 257 19.76 8.81 -5.99
C TYR A 257 20.53 8.90 -4.65
N GLY A 258 21.60 9.63 -4.62
CA GLY A 258 22.43 9.84 -3.43
C GLY A 258 23.17 8.62 -2.89
N GLY A 259 22.97 7.42 -3.48
CA GLY A 259 23.67 6.20 -3.10
C GLY A 259 23.15 5.48 -1.86
N TYR A 260 22.11 5.99 -1.22
CA TYR A 260 21.56 5.42 0.02
C TYR A 260 20.24 4.69 -0.26
N VAL A 261 20.11 3.49 0.28
CA VAL A 261 18.87 2.70 0.19
C VAL A 261 18.05 2.92 1.46
N VAL A 262 16.89 3.55 1.31
CA VAL A 262 15.93 3.77 2.42
C VAL A 262 15.17 2.49 2.73
N ASP A 263 14.54 2.43 3.91
CA ASP A 263 13.84 1.22 4.37
C ASP A 263 12.56 0.97 3.59
N LYS A 264 11.63 1.90 3.65
CA LYS A 264 10.22 1.66 3.36
C LYS A 264 9.85 2.00 1.92
N VAL A 265 10.02 1.06 0.99
CA VAL A 265 9.36 1.11 -0.32
C VAL A 265 7.97 0.52 -0.15
N GLU A 266 6.91 1.34 -0.18
CA GLU A 266 5.58 0.90 0.26
C GLU A 266 4.47 1.06 -0.76
N GLY A 267 4.51 2.06 -1.64
CA GLY A 267 3.44 2.24 -2.62
C GLY A 267 3.83 1.87 -4.04
N LEU A 268 2.89 1.27 -4.77
CA LEU A 268 3.02 0.88 -6.18
C LEU A 268 1.74 1.22 -6.94
N ALA A 269 1.85 2.05 -7.96
CA ALA A 269 0.75 2.34 -8.86
C ALA A 269 1.14 2.03 -10.30
N ILE A 270 0.26 1.39 -11.06
CA ILE A 270 0.46 1.06 -12.48
C ILE A 270 -0.64 1.73 -13.28
N THR A 271 -0.25 2.64 -14.15
CA THR A 271 -1.21 3.35 -15.01
C THR A 271 -1.78 2.44 -16.09
N LYS A 272 -2.89 2.85 -16.69
CA LYS A 272 -3.57 2.08 -17.74
C LYS A 272 -2.67 1.74 -18.93
N ASP A 273 -1.70 2.58 -19.22
CA ASP A 273 -0.72 2.39 -20.30
C ASP A 273 0.57 1.68 -19.84
N GLY A 274 0.57 1.15 -18.61
CA GLY A 274 1.62 0.28 -18.06
C GLY A 274 2.79 1.02 -17.41
N GLU A 275 2.74 2.34 -17.24
CA GLU A 275 3.78 3.06 -16.51
C GLU A 275 3.65 2.80 -15.00
N ILE A 276 4.78 2.51 -14.36
CA ILE A 276 4.83 2.11 -12.96
C ILE A 276 5.45 3.23 -12.14
N PHE A 277 4.73 3.64 -11.11
CA PHE A 277 5.20 4.57 -10.08
C PHE A 277 5.40 3.84 -8.77
N VAL A 278 6.47 4.20 -8.09
CA VAL A 278 6.84 3.66 -6.78
C VAL A 278 7.04 4.82 -5.81
N VAL A 279 6.71 4.62 -4.54
CA VAL A 279 6.93 5.61 -3.49
C VAL A 279 7.55 4.97 -2.26
N THR A 280 8.34 5.76 -1.52
CA THR A 280 8.83 5.40 -0.18
C THR A 280 8.03 6.13 0.89
N ASP A 281 7.70 5.42 1.97
CA ASP A 281 7.18 6.03 3.19
C ASP A 281 8.34 6.56 4.04
N ASN A 282 8.16 7.74 4.61
CA ASN A 282 9.13 8.39 5.49
C ASN A 282 8.68 8.44 6.96
N ASP A 283 7.65 7.68 7.35
CA ASP A 283 7.06 7.69 8.70
C ASP A 283 6.72 9.11 9.23
N GLY A 284 6.29 10.01 8.32
CA GLY A 284 6.06 11.41 8.70
C GLY A 284 7.32 12.14 9.16
N VAL A 285 8.50 11.67 8.77
CA VAL A 285 9.84 12.16 9.16
C VAL A 285 10.21 11.96 10.62
N ASP A 286 9.61 11.02 11.29
CA ASP A 286 9.76 10.84 12.73
C ASP A 286 10.84 9.82 13.10
N ASP A 287 11.27 9.01 12.15
CA ASP A 287 12.35 8.05 12.34
C ASP A 287 13.43 8.20 11.27
N SER A 288 14.30 7.21 11.18
CA SER A 288 15.40 7.17 10.24
C SER A 288 15.05 6.52 8.90
N SER A 289 13.79 6.32 8.57
CA SER A 289 13.40 5.63 7.35
C SER A 289 13.76 6.40 6.08
N GLY A 290 14.04 7.68 6.23
CA GLY A 290 14.60 8.50 5.17
C GLY A 290 13.60 9.43 4.53
N GLU A 291 13.78 9.66 3.24
CA GLU A 291 13.04 10.64 2.48
C GLU A 291 11.91 9.98 1.69
N THR A 292 10.88 10.74 1.38
CA THR A 292 9.88 10.30 0.43
C THR A 292 10.44 10.45 -0.98
N PHE A 293 10.71 9.32 -1.62
CA PHE A 293 10.99 9.26 -3.05
C PHE A 293 9.73 8.85 -3.80
N PHE A 294 9.45 9.50 -4.88
CA PHE A 294 8.42 9.12 -5.83
C PHE A 294 9.01 9.10 -7.23
N TRP A 295 8.99 7.95 -7.89
CA TRP A 295 9.63 7.82 -9.20
C TRP A 295 8.91 6.85 -10.11
N SER A 296 9.08 7.05 -11.42
CA SER A 296 8.69 6.09 -12.43
C SER A 296 9.84 5.11 -12.71
N ILE A 297 9.55 3.84 -12.77
CA ILE A 297 10.48 2.82 -13.23
C ILE A 297 10.27 2.47 -14.71
N GLY A 298 9.42 3.24 -15.39
CA GLY A 298 9.07 3.03 -16.80
C GLY A 298 7.91 2.08 -16.99
N LYS A 299 7.70 1.66 -18.24
CA LYS A 299 6.66 0.70 -18.62
C LYS A 299 7.20 -0.71 -18.63
N MET A 300 6.34 -1.65 -18.27
CA MET A 300 6.58 -3.07 -18.48
C MET A 300 6.11 -3.52 -19.83
#